data_7cae058305a68e1a1aabe83ef2f45885
#
_entry.id   7cae058305a68e1a1aabe83ef2f45885
#
_cell.length_a   1.000
_cell.length_b   1.000
_cell.length_c   1.000
_cell.angle_alpha   90.00
_cell.angle_beta   90.00
_cell.angle_gamma   90.00
#
_symmetry.space_group_name_H-M   'P 1'
#
loop_
_entity.id
_entity.type
_entity.pdbx_description
1 polymer ?
#
loop_
_entity_poly.entity_id
_entity_poly.type
_entity_poly.pdbx_seq_one_letter_code
_entity_poly.pdbx_strand_id
1 'polypeptide(L)'
;MDLAVDHAGRIASPHSAILLFQIQGALGELPAGHSPAGNRDAAYVLNIAGSWEKPEDDSANMKWARDCFEATRACSTGGTYVNFLTEEEGADRIEAAYGSATLKQLAALKGKYDPDNLFRCTKSFSG
;
A
#
# COMPACT_ATOMS: atom_id res chain seq x y z
N MET A 1 16.82 -9.10 0.78
CA MET A 1 16.45 -9.72 2.07
C MET A 1 17.18 -9.05 3.25
N ASP A 2 18.45 -8.79 3.12
CA ASP A 2 19.30 -8.25 4.20
C ASP A 2 18.81 -6.92 4.78
N LEU A 3 18.34 -5.99 3.94
CA LEU A 3 17.76 -4.71 4.39
C LEU A 3 16.56 -4.89 5.32
N ALA A 4 15.64 -5.80 4.98
CA ALA A 4 14.46 -6.04 5.82
C ALA A 4 14.85 -6.68 7.16
N VAL A 5 15.82 -7.59 7.16
CA VAL A 5 16.36 -8.23 8.37
C VAL A 5 17.06 -7.19 9.26
N ASP A 6 17.85 -6.30 8.67
CA ASP A 6 18.55 -5.24 9.40
C ASP A 6 17.57 -4.27 10.08
N HIS A 7 16.51 -3.86 9.36
CA HIS A 7 15.47 -3.01 9.93
C HIS A 7 14.58 -3.76 10.95
N ALA A 8 14.35 -5.06 10.77
CA ALA A 8 13.65 -5.87 11.76
C ALA A 8 14.40 -5.93 13.10
N GLY A 9 15.72 -6.01 13.06
CA GLY A 9 16.58 -5.96 14.26
C GLY A 9 16.54 -4.61 15.01
N ARG A 10 15.96 -3.57 14.41
CA ARG A 10 15.85 -2.20 14.98
C ARG A 10 14.43 -1.81 15.36
N ILE A 11 13.49 -2.75 15.34
CA ILE A 11 12.09 -2.52 15.75
C ILE A 11 12.06 -1.99 17.19
N ALA A 12 11.47 -0.82 17.38
CA ALA A 12 11.43 -0.15 18.69
C ALA A 12 10.25 -0.64 19.57
N SER A 13 9.20 -1.18 18.96
CA SER A 13 8.00 -1.66 19.65
C SER A 13 7.74 -3.13 19.39
N PRO A 14 7.41 -3.94 20.40
CA PRO A 14 7.05 -5.35 20.21
C PRO A 14 5.77 -5.57 19.39
N HIS A 15 4.99 -4.52 19.17
CA HIS A 15 3.76 -4.53 18.38
C HIS A 15 4.00 -4.21 16.89
N SER A 16 5.21 -3.77 16.53
CA SER A 16 5.60 -3.47 15.15
C SER A 16 6.14 -4.71 14.45
N ALA A 17 5.96 -4.78 13.13
CA ALA A 17 6.41 -5.91 12.34
C ALA A 17 6.76 -5.53 10.90
N ILE A 18 7.66 -6.30 10.29
CA ILE A 18 7.86 -6.32 8.84
C ILE A 18 7.25 -7.64 8.34
N LEU A 19 6.25 -7.53 7.47
CA LEU A 19 5.52 -8.67 6.92
C LEU A 19 5.80 -8.78 5.42
N LEU A 20 6.07 -9.98 4.96
CA LEU A 20 6.30 -10.27 3.55
C LEU A 20 5.24 -11.26 3.07
N PHE A 21 4.32 -10.77 2.23
CA PHE A 21 3.25 -11.58 1.64
C PHE A 21 3.67 -12.03 0.24
N GLN A 22 3.70 -13.32 0.00
CA GLN A 22 3.88 -13.87 -1.34
C GLN A 22 2.56 -13.75 -2.12
N ILE A 23 2.61 -13.17 -3.33
CA ILE A 23 1.43 -12.95 -4.19
C ILE A 23 1.56 -13.64 -5.55
N GLN A 24 2.36 -14.69 -5.64
CA GLN A 24 2.51 -15.53 -6.83
C GLN A 24 1.36 -16.53 -6.98
N GLY A 25 1.39 -17.29 -8.07
CA GLY A 25 0.39 -18.30 -8.41
C GLY A 25 -0.82 -17.66 -9.09
N ALA A 26 -2.02 -18.10 -8.74
CA ALA A 26 -3.27 -17.70 -9.40
C ALA A 26 -3.47 -16.18 -9.55
N LEU A 27 -2.94 -15.36 -8.64
CA LEU A 27 -3.01 -13.90 -8.76
C LEU A 27 -2.16 -13.36 -9.92
N GLY A 28 -0.99 -13.93 -10.14
CA GLY A 28 -0.08 -13.54 -11.23
C GLY A 28 -0.48 -14.11 -12.60
N GLU A 29 -1.28 -15.18 -12.63
CA GLU A 29 -1.74 -15.83 -13.86
C GLU A 29 -2.91 -15.09 -14.54
N LEU A 30 -3.61 -14.22 -13.81
CA LEU A 30 -4.73 -13.48 -14.34
C LEU A 30 -4.25 -12.31 -15.22
N PRO A 31 -4.90 -12.08 -16.39
CA PRO A 31 -4.50 -11.00 -17.28
C PRO A 31 -4.69 -9.62 -16.64
N ALA A 32 -3.89 -8.66 -17.08
CA ALA A 32 -4.06 -7.26 -16.72
C ALA A 32 -5.51 -6.82 -17.04
N GLY A 33 -6.16 -6.12 -16.12
CA GLY A 33 -7.53 -5.66 -16.28
C GLY A 33 -8.62 -6.69 -15.93
N HIS A 34 -8.25 -7.91 -15.51
CA HIS A 34 -9.24 -8.89 -15.02
C HIS A 34 -10.03 -8.37 -13.81
N SER A 35 -9.40 -7.60 -12.97
CA SER A 35 -10.02 -6.92 -11.82
C SER A 35 -9.24 -5.63 -11.49
N PRO A 36 -9.78 -4.75 -10.63
CA PRO A 36 -9.08 -3.54 -10.21
C PRO A 36 -7.77 -3.76 -9.44
N ALA A 37 -7.49 -4.98 -8.99
CA ALA A 37 -6.23 -5.28 -8.31
C ALA A 37 -5.04 -5.08 -9.24
N GLY A 38 -4.20 -4.10 -8.92
CA GLY A 38 -2.96 -3.81 -9.62
C GLY A 38 -1.78 -4.69 -9.15
N ASN A 39 -0.60 -4.41 -9.72
CA ASN A 39 0.68 -4.97 -9.27
C ASN A 39 0.74 -6.51 -9.23
N ARG A 40 0.07 -7.17 -10.18
CA ARG A 40 0.00 -8.64 -10.27
C ARG A 40 1.33 -9.30 -10.66
N ASP A 41 2.24 -8.52 -11.24
CA ASP A 41 3.60 -8.92 -11.63
C ASP A 41 4.59 -8.93 -10.46
N ALA A 42 4.23 -8.35 -9.33
CA ALA A 42 5.06 -8.38 -8.14
C ALA A 42 5.02 -9.77 -7.48
N ALA A 43 6.19 -10.29 -7.08
CA ALA A 43 6.28 -11.58 -6.39
C ALA A 43 5.85 -11.49 -4.93
N TYR A 44 6.05 -10.34 -4.30
CA TYR A 44 5.80 -10.10 -2.88
C TYR A 44 5.23 -8.71 -2.63
N VAL A 45 4.43 -8.60 -1.57
CA VAL A 45 4.09 -7.33 -0.93
C VAL A 45 4.84 -7.24 0.39
N LEU A 46 5.60 -6.17 0.56
CA LEU A 46 6.24 -5.80 1.82
C LEU A 46 5.31 -4.86 2.59
N ASN A 47 4.93 -5.25 3.80
CA ASN A 47 4.18 -4.39 4.71
C ASN A 47 5.05 -4.06 5.93
N ILE A 48 5.26 -2.78 6.17
CA ILE A 48 5.97 -2.24 7.32
C ILE A 48 4.90 -1.73 8.29
N ALA A 49 4.54 -2.56 9.26
CA ALA A 49 3.49 -2.26 10.24
C ALA A 49 4.12 -1.62 11.49
N GLY A 50 3.92 -0.32 11.65
CA GLY A 50 4.27 0.41 12.87
C GLY A 50 3.09 0.42 13.83
N SER A 51 3.26 -0.12 15.03
CA SER A 51 2.26 -0.11 16.10
C SER A 51 2.96 0.02 17.45
N TRP A 52 2.40 0.84 18.34
CA TRP A 52 2.94 1.09 19.68
C TRP A 52 1.82 1.58 20.61
N GLU A 53 2.06 1.55 21.90
CA GLU A 53 1.03 1.85 22.90
C GLU A 53 1.04 3.30 23.38
N LYS A 54 2.20 3.94 23.42
CA LYS A 54 2.38 5.21 24.09
C LYS A 54 2.69 6.34 23.12
N PRO A 55 2.01 7.50 23.22
CA PRO A 55 2.28 8.66 22.38
C PRO A 55 3.73 9.17 22.45
N GLU A 56 4.42 9.00 23.59
CA GLU A 56 5.82 9.37 23.74
C GLU A 56 6.75 8.61 22.80
N ASP A 57 6.34 7.43 22.32
CA ASP A 57 7.09 6.58 21.40
C ASP A 57 6.82 6.88 19.91
N ASP A 58 5.89 7.81 19.60
CA ASP A 58 5.48 8.15 18.24
C ASP A 58 6.67 8.48 17.34
N SER A 59 7.52 9.39 17.79
CA SER A 59 8.65 9.89 17.00
C SER A 59 9.62 8.77 16.60
N ALA A 60 9.94 7.87 17.53
CA ALA A 60 10.88 6.77 17.29
C ALA A 60 10.29 5.73 16.34
N ASN A 61 9.03 5.34 16.56
CA ASN A 61 8.36 4.33 15.76
C ASN A 61 8.03 4.82 14.34
N MET A 62 7.54 6.05 14.20
CA MET A 62 7.32 6.68 12.89
C MET A 62 8.61 6.81 12.10
N LYS A 63 9.69 7.23 12.76
CA LYS A 63 11.00 7.33 12.12
C LYS A 63 11.48 5.97 11.65
N TRP A 64 11.40 4.93 12.47
CA TRP A 64 11.76 3.56 12.09
C TRP A 64 11.00 3.08 10.85
N ALA A 65 9.68 3.26 10.82
CA ALA A 65 8.85 2.83 9.71
C ALA A 65 9.21 3.56 8.41
N ARG A 66 9.43 4.87 8.48
CA ARG A 66 9.86 5.70 7.33
C ARG A 66 11.24 5.33 6.83
N ASP A 67 12.21 5.16 7.72
CA ASP A 67 13.57 4.76 7.36
C ASP A 67 13.58 3.37 6.68
N CYS A 68 12.78 2.43 7.18
CA CYS A 68 12.62 1.11 6.58
C CYS A 68 11.99 1.19 5.18
N PHE A 69 10.95 2.00 5.01
CA PHE A 69 10.30 2.23 3.73
C PHE A 69 11.27 2.82 2.70
N GLU A 70 11.99 3.88 3.07
CA GLU A 70 12.95 4.52 2.16
C GLU A 70 14.10 3.57 1.79
N ALA A 71 14.64 2.81 2.74
CA ALA A 71 15.71 1.86 2.46
C ALA A 71 15.27 0.74 1.51
N THR A 72 14.01 0.27 1.60
CA THR A 72 13.48 -0.80 0.77
C THR A 72 12.94 -0.32 -0.59
N ARG A 73 12.75 0.99 -0.76
CA ARG A 73 12.18 1.61 -1.96
C ARG A 73 12.94 1.25 -3.24
N ALA A 74 14.26 1.17 -3.18
CA ALA A 74 15.11 0.80 -4.33
C ALA A 74 14.87 -0.63 -4.83
N CYS A 75 14.30 -1.50 -3.99
CA CYS A 75 13.96 -2.88 -4.32
C CYS A 75 12.48 -3.05 -4.72
N SER A 76 11.69 -1.96 -4.72
CA SER A 76 10.26 -1.97 -5.03
C SER A 76 10.02 -1.79 -6.53
N THR A 77 8.96 -2.42 -7.03
CA THR A 77 8.39 -2.16 -8.36
C THR A 77 7.67 -0.80 -8.45
N GLY A 78 7.55 -0.08 -7.34
CA GLY A 78 6.81 1.18 -7.24
C GLY A 78 5.31 1.01 -6.97
N GLY A 79 4.80 -0.21 -7.07
CA GLY A 79 3.40 -0.52 -6.75
C GLY A 79 3.07 -0.41 -5.28
N THR A 80 1.78 -0.30 -4.97
CA THR A 80 1.28 -0.30 -3.59
C THR A 80 -0.03 -1.08 -3.50
N TYR A 81 -0.33 -1.58 -2.30
CA TYR A 81 -1.59 -2.24 -2.01
C TYR A 81 -2.55 -1.24 -1.37
N VAL A 82 -3.67 -0.98 -2.03
CA VAL A 82 -4.60 0.10 -1.66
C VAL A 82 -5.10 0.04 -0.21
N ASN A 83 -5.28 -1.15 0.35
CA ASN A 83 -5.75 -1.31 1.73
C ASN A 83 -4.70 -0.93 2.79
N PHE A 84 -3.45 -0.74 2.39
CA PHE A 84 -2.37 -0.30 3.28
C PHE A 84 -2.06 1.20 3.14
N LEU A 85 -2.75 1.90 2.23
CA LEU A 85 -2.61 3.34 2.10
C LEU A 85 -3.27 4.03 3.30
N THR A 86 -2.54 4.96 3.91
CA THR A 86 -3.06 5.86 4.94
C THR A 86 -3.80 7.05 4.32
N GLU A 87 -4.50 7.83 5.15
CA GLU A 87 -5.22 9.03 4.69
C GLU A 87 -4.27 10.15 4.23
N GLU A 88 -3.04 10.15 4.74
CA GLU A 88 -2.02 11.15 4.42
C GLU A 88 -1.36 10.96 3.03
N GLU A 89 -1.59 9.81 2.39
CA GLU A 89 -0.96 9.50 1.12
C GLU A 89 -1.69 10.14 -0.07
N GLY A 90 -0.91 10.77 -0.96
CA GLY A 90 -1.42 11.52 -2.09
C GLY A 90 -1.98 10.69 -3.25
N ALA A 91 -2.52 11.39 -4.24
CA ALA A 91 -3.14 10.78 -5.43
C ALA A 91 -2.19 9.90 -6.25
N ASP A 92 -0.89 10.21 -6.22
CA ASP A 92 0.16 9.42 -6.86
C ASP A 92 0.26 7.99 -6.32
N ARG A 93 0.01 7.81 -5.03
CA ARG A 93 -0.01 6.49 -4.39
C ARG A 93 -1.25 5.69 -4.76
N ILE A 94 -2.38 6.36 -4.92
CA ILE A 94 -3.62 5.73 -5.42
C ILE A 94 -3.42 5.28 -6.86
N GLU A 95 -2.77 6.11 -7.69
CA GLU A 95 -2.42 5.74 -9.06
C GLU A 95 -1.43 4.56 -9.10
N ALA A 96 -0.45 4.52 -8.21
CA ALA A 96 0.48 3.40 -8.07
C ALA A 96 -0.22 2.08 -7.65
N ALA A 97 -1.36 2.15 -6.94
CA ALA A 97 -2.14 0.98 -6.53
C ALA A 97 -2.97 0.39 -7.67
N TYR A 98 -3.62 1.24 -8.47
CA TYR A 98 -4.60 0.80 -9.47
C TYR A 98 -4.10 0.91 -10.92
N GLY A 99 -3.19 1.83 -11.19
CA GLY A 99 -2.85 2.29 -12.52
C GLY A 99 -3.89 3.25 -13.11
N SER A 100 -3.43 4.18 -13.97
CA SER A 100 -4.27 5.26 -14.52
C SER A 100 -5.48 4.76 -15.33
N ALA A 101 -5.33 3.66 -16.06
CA ALA A 101 -6.43 3.09 -16.85
C ALA A 101 -7.56 2.56 -15.96
N THR A 102 -7.21 1.83 -14.90
CA THR A 102 -8.18 1.30 -13.92
C THR A 102 -8.86 2.42 -13.15
N LEU A 103 -8.12 3.46 -12.74
CA LEU A 103 -8.71 4.63 -12.07
C LEU A 103 -9.79 5.31 -12.91
N LYS A 104 -9.57 5.49 -14.21
CA LYS A 104 -10.57 6.05 -15.13
C LYS A 104 -11.84 5.18 -15.18
N GLN A 105 -11.68 3.87 -15.20
CA GLN A 105 -12.83 2.95 -15.18
C GLN A 105 -13.58 3.02 -13.85
N LEU A 106 -12.88 3.06 -12.71
CA LEU A 106 -13.48 3.19 -11.39
C LEU A 106 -14.21 4.52 -11.22
N ALA A 107 -13.65 5.63 -11.71
CA ALA A 107 -14.32 6.94 -11.72
C ALA A 107 -15.60 6.92 -12.57
N ALA A 108 -15.57 6.31 -13.75
CA ALA A 108 -16.76 6.16 -14.59
C ALA A 108 -17.84 5.29 -13.93
N LEU A 109 -17.46 4.20 -13.27
CA LEU A 109 -18.37 3.36 -12.50
C LEU A 109 -18.97 4.12 -11.32
N LYS A 110 -18.15 4.87 -10.58
CA LYS A 110 -18.61 5.72 -9.47
C LYS A 110 -19.65 6.74 -9.96
N GLY A 111 -19.36 7.47 -11.03
CA GLY A 111 -20.31 8.45 -11.61
C GLY A 111 -21.61 7.82 -12.10
N LYS A 112 -21.57 6.56 -12.54
CA LYS A 112 -22.78 5.84 -13.00
C LYS A 112 -23.64 5.32 -11.85
N TYR A 113 -23.03 4.74 -10.81
CA TYR A 113 -23.76 3.99 -9.78
C TYR A 113 -23.94 4.75 -8.47
N ASP A 114 -23.15 5.79 -8.24
CA ASP A 114 -23.21 6.62 -7.03
C ASP A 114 -22.89 8.08 -7.36
N PRO A 115 -23.70 8.73 -8.25
CA PRO A 115 -23.45 10.12 -8.67
C PRO A 115 -23.55 11.11 -7.53
N ASP A 116 -24.37 10.82 -6.51
CA ASP A 116 -24.56 11.69 -5.34
C ASP A 116 -23.52 11.41 -4.23
N ASN A 117 -22.55 10.52 -4.48
CA ASN A 117 -21.50 10.15 -3.54
C ASN A 117 -22.04 9.77 -2.15
N LEU A 118 -23.06 8.92 -2.11
CA LEU A 118 -23.63 8.39 -0.87
C LEU A 118 -22.65 7.45 -0.16
N PHE A 119 -21.95 6.61 -0.92
CA PHE A 119 -20.90 5.73 -0.41
C PHE A 119 -19.56 6.46 -0.39
N ARG A 120 -19.29 7.11 0.72
CA ARG A 120 -18.06 7.88 0.93
C ARG A 120 -17.00 7.00 1.55
N CYS A 121 -15.82 6.95 0.95
CA CYS A 121 -14.63 6.41 1.56
C CYS A 121 -13.51 7.45 1.49
N THR A 122 -12.51 7.28 2.34
CA THR A 122 -11.35 8.18 2.41
C THR A 122 -10.55 8.25 1.11
N LYS A 123 -10.70 7.26 0.23
CA LYS A 123 -10.03 7.16 -1.08
C LYS A 123 -11.06 7.43 -2.17
N SER A 124 -11.37 8.71 -2.38
CA SER A 124 -12.34 9.13 -3.42
C SER A 124 -11.76 8.93 -4.82
N PHE A 125 -12.59 8.37 -5.71
CA PHE A 125 -12.33 8.29 -7.15
C PHE A 125 -12.99 9.45 -7.92
N SER A 126 -13.33 10.54 -7.24
CA SER A 126 -13.84 11.75 -7.89
C SER A 126 -12.73 12.41 -8.70
N GLY A 127 -12.95 12.47 -10.01
CA GLY A 127 -12.17 13.30 -10.93
C GLY A 127 -12.49 14.77 -10.75
#